data_215ad71cae95e1200b57609638a26711
#
_entry.id   215ad71cae95e1200b57609638a26711
#
_cell.length_a   1.000
_cell.length_b   1.000
_cell.length_c   1.000
_cell.angle_alpha   90.00
_cell.angle_beta   90.00
_cell.angle_gamma   90.00
#
_symmetry.space_group_name_H-M   'P 1'
#
loop_
_entity.id
_entity.type
_entity.pdbx_description
1 polymer ?
#
loop_
_entity_poly.entity_id
_entity_poly.type
_entity_poly.pdbx_seq_one_letter_code
_entity_poly.pdbx_strand_id
1 'polypeptide(L)'
;MEVLALNEEVITIDAGSGGRKMHKLINNVILKNISFCQTSLEDSATIPKIDSDLSFTTDSFVVDPLFFPGGDIGKLCIYGTVNDLSVSGAKPLFLSLSFIIEEGFPLSEFERILKSIKEAKEFAGIEIVTGDTKVVPKGGCDKIFINTSGIGIKIYPKIISESNLSEGDVLIVSAP
;
A
#
# COMPACT_ATOMS: atom_id res chain seq x y z
N MET A 1 21.05 22.72 -8.95
CA MET A 1 20.55 22.23 -7.65
C MET A 1 21.07 20.81 -7.51
N GLU A 2 22.11 20.62 -6.71
CA GLU A 2 22.72 19.29 -6.49
C GLU A 2 21.69 18.36 -5.84
N VAL A 3 21.43 17.27 -6.50
CA VAL A 3 20.73 16.12 -5.92
C VAL A 3 21.68 15.51 -4.88
N LEU A 4 21.57 15.95 -3.64
CA LEU A 4 22.26 15.32 -2.52
C LEU A 4 21.69 13.90 -2.38
N ALA A 5 22.44 12.92 -2.89
CA ALA A 5 22.14 11.50 -2.69
C ALA A 5 22.02 11.21 -1.18
N LEU A 6 21.04 10.39 -0.81
CA LEU A 6 21.03 9.75 0.49
C LEU A 6 22.22 8.77 0.51
N ASN A 7 23.30 9.14 1.17
CA ASN A 7 24.46 8.27 1.40
C ASN A 7 24.24 7.36 2.64
N GLU A 8 22.97 7.17 3.05
CA GLU A 8 22.62 6.37 4.22
C GLU A 8 22.23 4.96 3.75
N GLU A 9 22.91 3.97 4.28
CA GLU A 9 22.61 2.56 4.01
C GLU A 9 21.33 2.08 4.73
N VAL A 10 20.88 2.84 5.75
CA VAL A 10 19.72 2.52 6.60
C VAL A 10 18.82 3.72 6.82
N ILE A 11 17.55 3.46 7.14
CA ILE A 11 16.56 4.48 7.51
C ILE A 11 16.78 4.87 8.98
N THR A 12 16.97 6.16 9.25
CA THR A 12 17.21 6.70 10.59
C THR A 12 15.95 7.31 11.19
N ILE A 13 15.87 7.43 12.52
CA ILE A 13 14.69 7.95 13.24
C ILE A 13 14.24 9.34 12.75
N ASP A 14 15.18 10.21 12.39
CA ASP A 14 14.89 11.56 11.88
C ASP A 14 14.21 11.57 10.51
N ALA A 15 14.26 10.45 9.76
CA ALA A 15 13.51 10.30 8.52
C ALA A 15 11.99 10.18 8.74
N GLY A 16 11.55 9.97 9.99
CA GLY A 16 10.14 9.94 10.38
C GLY A 16 9.63 11.20 11.12
N SER A 17 10.47 12.23 11.33
CA SER A 17 10.18 13.35 12.25
C SER A 17 9.71 14.65 11.57
N GLY A 18 9.32 14.64 10.28
CA GLY A 18 8.78 15.81 9.57
C GLY A 18 9.83 16.80 9.05
N GLY A 19 11.13 16.54 9.26
CA GLY A 19 12.21 17.41 8.85
C GLY A 19 12.78 17.13 7.45
N ARG A 20 13.94 17.73 7.14
CA ARG A 20 14.62 17.58 5.84
C ARG A 20 14.90 16.12 5.44
N LYS A 21 15.19 15.23 6.39
CA LYS A 21 15.44 13.81 6.10
C LYS A 21 14.16 13.09 5.67
N MET A 22 13.03 13.39 6.31
CA MET A 22 11.73 12.87 5.88
C MET A 22 11.37 13.33 4.47
N HIS A 23 11.54 14.61 4.16
CA HIS A 23 11.35 15.12 2.79
C HIS A 23 12.25 14.43 1.77
N LYS A 24 13.51 14.12 2.14
CA LYS A 24 14.42 13.36 1.25
C LYS A 24 13.94 11.92 1.06
N LEU A 25 13.54 11.23 2.13
CA LEU A 25 13.01 9.87 2.04
C LEU A 25 11.77 9.84 1.14
N ILE A 26 10.83 10.76 1.35
CA ILE A 26 9.62 10.84 0.54
C ILE A 26 9.96 11.14 -0.92
N ASN A 27 10.67 12.23 -1.20
CA ASN A 27 10.87 12.69 -2.58
C ASN A 27 11.86 11.83 -3.37
N ASN A 28 12.97 11.40 -2.75
CA ASN A 28 14.06 10.73 -3.46
C ASN A 28 13.94 9.20 -3.45
N VAL A 29 13.14 8.63 -2.55
CA VAL A 29 12.98 7.19 -2.43
C VAL A 29 11.53 6.80 -2.73
N ILE A 30 10.55 7.25 -1.94
CA ILE A 30 9.16 6.82 -2.09
C ILE A 30 8.58 7.28 -3.42
N LEU A 31 8.53 8.58 -3.68
CA LEU A 31 7.93 9.13 -4.91
C LEU A 31 8.69 8.76 -6.18
N LYS A 32 10.00 8.55 -6.08
CA LYS A 32 10.80 8.11 -7.21
C LYS A 32 10.48 6.67 -7.62
N ASN A 33 10.15 5.81 -6.67
CA ASN A 33 9.85 4.40 -6.91
C ASN A 33 8.35 4.16 -7.13
N ILE A 34 7.47 4.94 -6.46
CA ILE A 34 6.02 4.81 -6.60
C ILE A 34 5.48 6.10 -7.22
N SER A 35 4.84 5.99 -8.38
CA SER A 35 4.12 7.12 -8.98
C SER A 35 2.81 7.34 -8.24
N PHE A 36 2.65 8.52 -7.62
CA PHE A 36 1.40 8.96 -7.04
C PHE A 36 0.58 9.72 -8.09
N CYS A 37 -0.74 9.60 -8.02
CA CYS A 37 -1.65 10.28 -8.95
C CYS A 37 -1.63 11.81 -8.80
N GLN A 38 -1.25 12.32 -7.62
CA GLN A 38 -1.25 13.75 -7.32
C GLN A 38 0.10 14.41 -7.59
N THR A 39 0.05 15.63 -8.11
CA THR A 39 1.25 16.43 -8.45
C THR A 39 1.84 17.18 -7.26
N SER A 40 1.09 17.33 -6.17
CA SER A 40 1.53 17.95 -4.91
C SER A 40 1.22 17.04 -3.73
N LEU A 41 2.09 17.07 -2.71
CA LEU A 41 1.86 16.40 -1.44
C LEU A 41 1.10 17.36 -0.53
N GLU A 42 -0.17 17.04 -0.27
CA GLU A 42 -1.05 17.75 0.63
C GLU A 42 -1.47 16.84 1.78
N ASP A 43 -2.06 17.39 2.82
CA ASP A 43 -2.54 16.62 3.98
C ASP A 43 -3.64 15.61 3.63
N SER A 44 -4.31 15.80 2.51
CA SER A 44 -5.34 14.89 2.01
C SER A 44 -5.37 14.80 0.49
N ALA A 45 -5.85 13.67 -0.02
CA ALA A 45 -6.11 13.48 -1.44
C ALA A 45 -7.54 13.88 -1.79
N THR A 46 -7.70 14.69 -2.84
CA THR A 46 -9.02 14.94 -3.42
C THR A 46 -9.36 13.85 -4.41
N ILE A 47 -10.40 13.08 -4.11
CA ILE A 47 -10.93 12.07 -5.02
C ILE A 47 -12.02 12.73 -5.88
N PRO A 48 -12.00 12.56 -7.22
CA PRO A 48 -13.06 13.08 -8.09
C PRO A 48 -14.43 12.54 -7.69
N LYS A 49 -15.49 13.31 -7.95
CA LYS A 49 -16.87 12.85 -7.74
C LYS A 49 -17.11 11.56 -8.53
N ILE A 50 -17.65 10.57 -7.85
CA ILE A 50 -18.01 9.27 -8.43
C ILE A 50 -19.53 9.07 -8.24
N ASP A 51 -20.26 8.87 -9.32
CA ASP A 51 -21.71 8.58 -9.31
C ASP A 51 -21.93 7.06 -9.23
N SER A 52 -21.56 6.47 -8.09
CA SER A 52 -21.73 5.04 -7.80
C SER A 52 -21.62 4.80 -6.31
N ASP A 53 -22.20 3.70 -5.83
CA ASP A 53 -21.94 3.24 -4.46
C ASP A 53 -20.47 2.87 -4.32
N LEU A 54 -19.89 3.25 -3.18
CA LEU A 54 -18.49 3.00 -2.86
C LEU A 54 -18.36 1.80 -1.91
N SER A 55 -17.34 1.00 -2.13
CA SER A 55 -16.81 0.05 -1.17
C SER A 55 -15.52 0.59 -0.57
N PHE A 56 -15.35 0.41 0.73
CA PHE A 56 -14.15 0.81 1.45
C PHE A 56 -13.67 -0.33 2.33
N THR A 57 -12.37 -0.56 2.35
CA THR A 57 -11.70 -1.53 3.23
C THR A 57 -10.38 -1.00 3.74
N THR A 58 -9.82 -1.63 4.76
CA THR A 58 -8.48 -1.34 5.29
C THR A 58 -7.84 -2.61 5.83
N ASP A 59 -6.55 -2.76 5.56
CA ASP A 59 -5.73 -3.88 5.99
C ASP A 59 -4.39 -3.44 6.54
N SER A 60 -3.86 -4.19 7.50
CA SER A 60 -2.51 -4.02 8.04
C SER A 60 -1.70 -5.27 7.78
N PHE A 61 -0.52 -5.09 7.20
CA PHE A 61 0.33 -6.17 6.77
C PHE A 61 1.57 -6.27 7.65
N VAL A 62 1.69 -7.44 8.27
CA VAL A 62 2.81 -7.86 9.09
C VAL A 62 3.18 -9.27 8.67
N VAL A 63 4.37 -9.45 8.12
CA VAL A 63 4.82 -10.75 7.63
C VAL A 63 6.32 -10.92 7.86
N ASP A 64 6.71 -12.10 8.30
CA ASP A 64 8.10 -12.51 8.41
C ASP A 64 8.26 -13.92 7.82
N PRO A 65 9.18 -14.13 6.86
CA PRO A 65 10.09 -13.15 6.28
C PRO A 65 9.37 -12.14 5.36
N LEU A 66 9.92 -10.92 5.21
CA LEU A 66 9.38 -9.87 4.34
C LEU A 66 9.33 -10.27 2.86
N PHE A 67 10.28 -11.11 2.45
CA PHE A 67 10.40 -11.67 1.10
C PHE A 67 10.25 -13.18 1.19
N PHE A 68 9.32 -13.75 0.46
CA PHE A 68 8.97 -15.17 0.51
C PHE A 68 8.74 -15.74 -0.90
N PRO A 69 8.70 -17.06 -1.08
CA PRO A 69 8.39 -17.65 -2.37
C PRO A 69 7.04 -17.17 -2.91
N GLY A 70 7.04 -16.58 -4.10
CA GLY A 70 5.84 -16.06 -4.76
C GLY A 70 5.54 -14.58 -4.51
N GLY A 71 6.20 -13.91 -3.53
CA GLY A 71 5.93 -12.50 -3.27
C GLY A 71 6.78 -11.88 -2.18
N ASP A 72 6.29 -10.75 -1.72
CA ASP A 72 6.84 -9.99 -0.59
C ASP A 72 5.75 -9.12 0.03
N ILE A 73 6.05 -8.46 1.15
CA ILE A 73 5.10 -7.60 1.85
C ILE A 73 4.56 -6.46 0.95
N GLY A 74 5.36 -5.99 -0.03
CA GLY A 74 4.94 -4.95 -0.97
C GLY A 74 3.86 -5.42 -1.95
N LYS A 75 3.99 -6.62 -2.51
CA LYS A 75 2.91 -7.23 -3.32
C LYS A 75 1.70 -7.57 -2.47
N LEU A 76 1.95 -8.12 -1.28
CA LEU A 76 0.89 -8.54 -0.37
C LEU A 76 -0.01 -7.37 0.04
N CYS A 77 0.56 -6.19 0.38
CA CYS A 77 -0.21 -5.04 0.82
C CYS A 77 -1.11 -4.45 -0.27
N ILE A 78 -0.75 -4.59 -1.52
CA ILE A 78 -1.60 -4.14 -2.64
C ILE A 78 -2.67 -5.19 -2.92
N TYR A 79 -2.27 -6.44 -3.13
CA TYR A 79 -3.20 -7.49 -3.53
C TYR A 79 -4.22 -7.85 -2.44
N GLY A 80 -3.85 -7.79 -1.16
CA GLY A 80 -4.78 -8.05 -0.07
C GLY A 80 -5.95 -7.08 -0.09
N THR A 81 -5.68 -5.78 -0.07
CA THR A 81 -6.72 -4.74 -0.08
C THR A 81 -7.52 -4.70 -1.39
N VAL A 82 -6.85 -4.92 -2.54
CA VAL A 82 -7.52 -5.06 -3.83
C VAL A 82 -8.47 -6.26 -3.84
N ASN A 83 -8.04 -7.37 -3.24
CA ASN A 83 -8.85 -8.59 -3.14
C ASN A 83 -10.12 -8.36 -2.32
N ASP A 84 -10.03 -7.70 -1.17
CA ASP A 84 -11.18 -7.38 -0.32
C ASP A 84 -12.25 -6.58 -1.07
N LEU A 85 -11.83 -5.57 -1.83
CA LEU A 85 -12.74 -4.80 -2.68
C LEU A 85 -13.35 -5.68 -3.77
N SER A 86 -12.54 -6.52 -4.41
CA SER A 86 -12.97 -7.36 -5.52
C SER A 86 -13.97 -8.42 -5.09
N VAL A 87 -13.74 -9.12 -3.97
CA VAL A 87 -14.65 -10.13 -3.46
C VAL A 87 -15.98 -9.54 -2.98
N SER A 88 -16.00 -8.26 -2.64
CA SER A 88 -17.24 -7.52 -2.33
C SER A 88 -18.03 -7.08 -3.57
N GLY A 89 -17.55 -7.40 -4.79
CA GLY A 89 -18.16 -7.00 -6.06
C GLY A 89 -17.87 -5.56 -6.46
N ALA A 90 -16.79 -4.98 -5.96
CA ALA A 90 -16.34 -3.66 -6.33
C ALA A 90 -15.12 -3.71 -7.27
N LYS A 91 -15.01 -2.74 -8.16
CA LYS A 91 -13.79 -2.47 -8.91
C LYS A 91 -12.90 -1.55 -8.07
N PRO A 92 -11.72 -1.99 -7.64
CA PRO A 92 -10.76 -1.15 -6.92
C PRO A 92 -10.33 0.04 -7.77
N LEU A 93 -10.17 1.21 -7.15
CA LEU A 93 -9.72 2.43 -7.83
C LEU A 93 -8.55 3.10 -7.12
N PHE A 94 -8.69 3.37 -5.83
CA PHE A 94 -7.75 4.18 -5.07
C PHE A 94 -7.34 3.49 -3.78
N LEU A 95 -6.05 3.61 -3.45
CA LEU A 95 -5.51 3.17 -2.17
C LEU A 95 -4.77 4.31 -1.47
N SER A 96 -4.83 4.29 -0.14
CA SER A 96 -3.81 4.91 0.71
C SER A 96 -2.68 3.92 0.98
N LEU A 97 -1.49 4.42 1.32
CA LEU A 97 -0.33 3.58 1.62
C LEU A 97 0.47 4.20 2.76
N SER A 98 0.51 3.51 3.90
CA SER A 98 1.22 3.97 5.09
C SER A 98 2.28 2.97 5.53
N PHE A 99 3.42 3.50 5.99
CA PHE A 99 4.55 2.72 6.49
C PHE A 99 4.84 3.05 7.95
N ILE A 100 5.07 2.01 8.76
CA ILE A 100 5.74 2.11 10.05
C ILE A 100 7.04 1.34 9.90
N ILE A 101 8.17 2.04 10.02
CA ILE A 101 9.50 1.49 9.72
C ILE A 101 10.35 1.54 10.98
N GLU A 102 11.02 0.45 11.30
CA GLU A 102 11.98 0.40 12.39
C GLU A 102 13.25 1.16 12.02
N GLU A 103 13.78 1.94 12.95
CA GLU A 103 15.08 2.58 12.82
C GLU A 103 16.18 1.54 12.55
N GLY A 104 17.00 1.79 11.54
CA GLY A 104 18.04 0.86 11.09
C GLY A 104 17.59 -0.08 9.98
N PHE A 105 16.34 0.01 9.50
CA PHE A 105 15.86 -0.79 8.37
C PHE A 105 16.68 -0.47 7.10
N PRO A 106 17.21 -1.48 6.37
CA PRO A 106 18.03 -1.25 5.19
C PRO A 106 17.28 -0.52 4.09
N LEU A 107 17.86 0.58 3.59
CA LEU A 107 17.26 1.36 2.51
C LEU A 107 17.06 0.54 1.23
N SER A 108 18.00 -0.36 0.93
CA SER A 108 17.92 -1.25 -0.24
C SER A 108 16.75 -2.24 -0.17
N GLU A 109 16.41 -2.74 1.03
CA GLU A 109 15.22 -3.60 1.21
C GLU A 109 13.94 -2.79 1.06
N PHE A 110 13.92 -1.56 1.59
CA PHE A 110 12.79 -0.65 1.41
C PHE A 110 12.56 -0.32 -0.07
N GLU A 111 13.61 0.02 -0.83
CA GLU A 111 13.50 0.27 -2.28
C GLU A 111 12.98 -0.96 -3.04
N ARG A 112 13.39 -2.16 -2.64
CA ARG A 112 12.88 -3.41 -3.21
C ARG A 112 11.38 -3.58 -2.95
N ILE A 113 10.91 -3.29 -1.72
CA ILE A 113 9.49 -3.31 -1.38
C ILE A 113 8.71 -2.29 -2.20
N LEU A 114 9.21 -1.04 -2.32
CA LEU A 114 8.57 0.01 -3.12
C LEU A 114 8.44 -0.38 -4.59
N LYS A 115 9.45 -1.05 -5.15
CA LYS A 115 9.39 -1.58 -6.52
C LYS A 115 8.28 -2.63 -6.67
N SER A 116 8.17 -3.54 -5.73
CA SER A 116 7.10 -4.55 -5.71
C SER A 116 5.70 -3.93 -5.59
N ILE A 117 5.56 -2.90 -4.77
CA ILE A 117 4.31 -2.11 -4.66
C ILE A 117 3.96 -1.48 -6.01
N LYS A 118 4.93 -0.86 -6.68
CA LYS A 118 4.74 -0.25 -7.99
C LYS A 118 4.24 -1.28 -9.02
N GLU A 119 4.93 -2.41 -9.13
CA GLU A 119 4.54 -3.49 -10.04
C GLU A 119 3.12 -4.01 -9.75
N ALA A 120 2.79 -4.20 -8.47
CA ALA A 120 1.48 -4.69 -8.04
C ALA A 120 0.36 -3.68 -8.31
N LYS A 121 0.58 -2.38 -8.05
CA LYS A 121 -0.41 -1.34 -8.34
C LYS A 121 -0.68 -1.20 -9.84
N GLU A 122 0.38 -1.26 -10.65
CA GLU A 122 0.26 -1.20 -12.12
C GLU A 122 -0.52 -2.41 -12.65
N PHE A 123 -0.22 -3.61 -12.15
CA PHE A 123 -0.95 -4.83 -12.52
C PHE A 123 -2.42 -4.79 -12.09
N ALA A 124 -2.71 -4.30 -10.88
CA ALA A 124 -4.07 -4.17 -10.37
C ALA A 124 -4.87 -3.02 -11.01
N GLY A 125 -4.19 -2.09 -11.70
CA GLY A 125 -4.82 -0.93 -12.35
C GLY A 125 -5.41 0.06 -11.34
N ILE A 126 -4.76 0.23 -10.18
CA ILE A 126 -5.20 1.13 -9.10
C ILE A 126 -4.24 2.32 -8.96
N GLU A 127 -4.72 3.39 -8.32
CA GLU A 127 -3.88 4.54 -7.99
C GLU A 127 -3.67 4.68 -6.49
N ILE A 128 -2.42 4.96 -6.08
CA ILE A 128 -2.11 5.36 -4.72
C ILE A 128 -2.24 6.87 -4.66
N VAL A 129 -3.17 7.36 -3.81
CA VAL A 129 -3.56 8.77 -3.79
C VAL A 129 -3.04 9.53 -2.58
N THR A 130 -2.76 8.85 -1.49
CA THR A 130 -2.23 9.45 -0.25
C THR A 130 -1.42 8.42 0.52
N GLY A 131 -0.64 8.88 1.50
CA GLY A 131 0.14 7.97 2.34
C GLY A 131 0.71 8.67 3.57
N ASP A 132 1.27 7.88 4.46
CA ASP A 132 2.02 8.36 5.63
C ASP A 132 3.27 7.51 5.84
N THR A 133 4.25 8.08 6.52
CA THR A 133 5.49 7.37 6.88
C THR A 133 5.90 7.72 8.30
N LYS A 134 6.03 6.71 9.14
CA LYS A 134 6.59 6.83 10.49
C LYS A 134 7.83 5.98 10.60
N VAL A 135 8.85 6.52 11.26
CA VAL A 135 10.00 5.75 11.71
C VAL A 135 9.91 5.66 13.23
N VAL A 136 9.98 4.44 13.75
CA VAL A 136 9.92 4.14 15.19
C VAL A 136 11.31 3.71 15.68
N PRO A 137 11.63 3.91 16.97
CA PRO A 137 12.88 3.42 17.54
C PRO A 137 13.05 1.92 17.36
N LYS A 138 14.29 1.45 17.39
CA LYS A 138 14.60 0.01 17.32
C LYS A 138 13.84 -0.78 18.39
N GLY A 139 13.16 -1.85 17.99
CA GLY A 139 12.24 -2.64 18.82
C GLY A 139 10.82 -2.07 18.91
N GLY A 140 10.53 -0.96 18.23
CA GLY A 140 9.19 -0.36 18.18
C GLY A 140 8.24 -1.03 17.16
N CYS A 141 8.79 -1.71 16.18
CA CYS A 141 8.08 -2.63 15.28
C CYS A 141 9.05 -3.72 14.81
N ASP A 142 8.55 -4.73 14.09
CA ASP A 142 9.41 -5.74 13.48
C ASP A 142 9.72 -5.34 12.03
N LYS A 143 10.85 -4.70 11.83
CA LYS A 143 11.35 -4.24 10.50
C LYS A 143 10.45 -3.19 9.85
N ILE A 144 9.32 -3.59 9.30
CA ILE A 144 8.36 -2.72 8.62
C ILE A 144 6.95 -3.29 8.71
N PHE A 145 5.99 -2.44 9.01
CA PHE A 145 4.56 -2.69 8.88
C PHE A 145 3.99 -1.78 7.80
N ILE A 146 3.06 -2.32 7.02
CA ILE A 146 2.40 -1.57 5.95
C ILE A 146 0.90 -1.60 6.20
N ASN A 147 0.24 -0.44 6.13
CA ASN A 147 -1.21 -0.35 6.14
C ASN A 147 -1.68 0.24 4.82
N THR A 148 -2.73 -0.33 4.27
CA THR A 148 -3.44 0.21 3.11
C THR A 148 -4.92 0.32 3.42
N SER A 149 -5.55 1.37 2.88
CA SER A 149 -7.00 1.48 2.84
C SER A 149 -7.42 1.68 1.39
N GLY A 150 -8.49 1.03 0.98
CA GLY A 150 -8.89 1.02 -0.42
C GLY A 150 -10.31 1.50 -0.64
N ILE A 151 -10.52 2.20 -1.76
CA ILE A 151 -11.82 2.62 -2.27
C ILE A 151 -12.05 1.99 -3.63
N GLY A 152 -13.22 1.36 -3.80
CA GLY A 152 -13.70 0.83 -5.07
C GLY A 152 -15.14 1.25 -5.36
N ILE A 153 -15.53 1.14 -6.61
CA ILE A 153 -16.91 1.36 -7.05
C ILE A 153 -17.65 0.04 -7.18
N LYS A 154 -18.88 -0.02 -6.69
CA LYS A 154 -19.75 -1.18 -6.89
C LYS A 154 -20.06 -1.34 -8.37
N ILE A 155 -19.66 -2.48 -8.96
CA ILE A 155 -19.95 -2.84 -10.35
C ILE A 155 -20.93 -4.01 -10.44
N TYR A 156 -21.13 -4.73 -9.36
CA TYR A 156 -22.08 -5.83 -9.29
C TYR A 156 -23.36 -5.38 -8.58
N PRO A 157 -24.55 -5.54 -9.20
CA PRO A 157 -25.79 -4.96 -8.68
C PRO A 157 -26.32 -5.65 -7.43
N LYS A 158 -25.86 -6.87 -7.14
CA LYS A 158 -26.25 -7.61 -5.93
C LYS A 158 -25.18 -7.51 -4.85
N ILE A 159 -25.58 -7.61 -3.60
CA ILE A 159 -24.66 -7.73 -2.49
C ILE A 159 -24.04 -9.13 -2.55
N ILE A 160 -22.70 -9.20 -2.68
CA ILE A 160 -21.93 -10.43 -2.54
C ILE A 160 -21.63 -10.57 -1.05
N SER A 161 -22.21 -11.58 -0.41
CA SER A 161 -22.11 -11.81 1.04
C SER A 161 -22.34 -13.29 1.33
N GLU A 162 -21.67 -13.77 2.37
CA GLU A 162 -21.90 -15.13 2.90
C GLU A 162 -23.36 -15.39 3.30
N SER A 163 -24.09 -14.35 3.73
CA SER A 163 -25.50 -14.43 4.05
C SER A 163 -26.41 -14.80 2.87
N ASN A 164 -25.91 -14.70 1.65
CA ASN A 164 -26.63 -15.06 0.42
C ASN A 164 -26.35 -16.49 -0.05
N LEU A 165 -25.52 -17.24 0.67
CA LEU A 165 -25.25 -18.65 0.36
C LEU A 165 -26.51 -19.48 0.59
N SER A 166 -26.76 -20.42 -0.32
CA SER A 166 -27.94 -21.26 -0.32
C SER A 166 -27.55 -22.74 -0.53
N GLU A 167 -28.39 -23.64 -0.09
CA GLU A 167 -28.24 -25.06 -0.39
C GLU A 167 -28.27 -25.30 -1.91
N GLY A 168 -27.28 -26.00 -2.41
CA GLY A 168 -27.06 -26.21 -3.85
C GLY A 168 -26.01 -25.31 -4.49
N ASP A 169 -25.47 -24.33 -3.78
CA ASP A 169 -24.33 -23.55 -4.26
C ASP A 169 -23.08 -24.43 -4.35
N VAL A 170 -22.21 -24.12 -5.30
CA VAL A 170 -20.97 -24.87 -5.54
C VAL A 170 -19.76 -24.05 -5.18
N LEU A 171 -18.76 -24.71 -4.60
CA LEU A 171 -17.44 -24.12 -4.34
C LEU A 171 -16.58 -24.24 -5.59
N ILE A 172 -16.02 -23.09 -6.03
CA ILE A 172 -15.11 -23.02 -7.16
C ILE A 172 -13.75 -22.57 -6.66
N VAL A 173 -12.70 -23.31 -7.01
CA VAL A 173 -11.31 -22.96 -6.73
C VAL A 173 -10.62 -22.70 -8.06
N SER A 174 -9.98 -21.52 -8.20
CA SER A 174 -9.34 -21.11 -9.45
C SER A 174 -7.99 -21.78 -9.71
N ALA A 175 -7.32 -22.23 -8.66
CA ALA A 175 -6.06 -22.98 -8.72
C ALA A 175 -5.90 -23.88 -7.49
N PRO A 176 -5.07 -24.95 -7.60
CA PRO A 176 -4.75 -25.81 -6.45
C PRO A 176 -3.89 -25.07 -5.42
#